data_ef407928d7d2ae5babab26f51f8c08c1
#
_entry.id   ef407928d7d2ae5babab26f51f8c08c1
#
_cell.length_a   1.000
_cell.length_b   1.000
_cell.length_c   1.000
_cell.angle_alpha   90.00
_cell.angle_beta   90.00
_cell.angle_gamma   90.00
#
_symmetry.space_group_name_H-M   'P 1'
#
loop_
_entity.id
_entity.type
_entity.pdbx_description
1 polymer ?
#
loop_
_entity_poly.entity_id
_entity_poly.type
_entity_poly.pdbx_seq_one_letter_code
_entity_poly.pdbx_strand_id
1 'polypeptide(L)'
;MTTLKTIENKKDDPTLSDAKKFVGGYVEVVRLNNGILIVNEEGKIKQLDYNEPASKLYAESYGDLDIIFGPAIYIPNNVPSQWHG
;
A
#
# COMPACT_ATOMS: atom_id res chain seq x y z
N MET A 1 9.06 -12.66 -3.62
CA MET A 1 9.59 -11.48 -2.90
C MET A 1 8.56 -10.36 -2.94
N THR A 2 8.23 -9.81 -1.80
CA THR A 2 7.26 -8.73 -1.74
C THR A 2 7.93 -7.39 -1.90
N THR A 3 7.19 -6.44 -2.50
CA THR A 3 7.71 -5.13 -2.87
C THR A 3 6.86 -4.03 -2.28
N LEU A 4 7.51 -3.03 -1.74
CA LEU A 4 6.84 -1.77 -1.39
C LEU A 4 7.33 -0.72 -2.36
N LYS A 5 6.39 -0.16 -3.13
CA LYS A 5 6.69 0.92 -4.06
C LYS A 5 6.29 2.24 -3.42
N THR A 6 7.25 3.15 -3.24
CA THR A 6 6.97 4.48 -2.71
C THR A 6 6.81 5.47 -3.85
N ILE A 7 5.71 6.21 -3.85
CA ILE A 7 5.47 7.26 -4.84
C ILE A 7 6.11 8.55 -4.34
N GLU A 8 7.02 9.10 -5.13
CA GLU A 8 7.78 10.28 -4.72
C GLU A 8 7.35 11.55 -5.43
N ASN A 9 6.62 11.41 -6.54
CA ASN A 9 6.19 12.55 -7.37
C ASN A 9 4.76 12.36 -7.82
N LYS A 10 4.06 13.49 -8.01
CA LYS A 10 2.71 13.47 -8.54
C LYS A 10 2.61 12.76 -9.89
N LYS A 11 3.64 12.89 -10.73
CA LYS A 11 3.62 12.27 -12.07
C LYS A 11 3.60 10.74 -12.01
N ASP A 12 4.01 10.17 -10.88
CA ASP A 12 4.04 8.71 -10.69
C ASP A 12 2.78 8.21 -9.98
N ASP A 13 1.83 9.10 -9.72
CA ASP A 13 0.57 8.75 -9.06
C ASP A 13 -0.14 7.66 -9.87
N PRO A 14 -0.40 6.48 -9.27
CA PRO A 14 -0.98 5.38 -10.04
C PRO A 14 -2.45 5.60 -10.33
N THR A 15 -2.89 5.12 -11.50
CA THR A 15 -4.32 4.99 -11.76
C THR A 15 -4.83 3.76 -11.01
N LEU A 16 -6.15 3.59 -10.94
CA LEU A 16 -6.72 2.38 -10.35
C LEU A 16 -6.22 1.14 -11.08
N SER A 17 -6.16 1.19 -12.41
CA SER A 17 -5.67 0.07 -13.20
C SER A 17 -4.23 -0.27 -12.87
N ASP A 18 -3.37 0.74 -12.74
CA ASP A 18 -1.96 0.54 -12.36
C ASP A 18 -1.84 -0.09 -10.99
N ALA A 19 -2.63 0.42 -10.03
CA ALA A 19 -2.58 -0.08 -8.66
C ALA A 19 -3.04 -1.54 -8.60
N LYS A 20 -4.11 -1.89 -9.31
CA LYS A 20 -4.62 -3.27 -9.36
C LYS A 20 -3.59 -4.22 -9.94
N LYS A 21 -2.90 -3.79 -11.00
CA LYS A 21 -1.85 -4.61 -11.60
C LYS A 21 -0.69 -4.83 -10.64
N PHE A 22 -0.30 -3.77 -9.94
CA PHE A 22 0.84 -3.85 -9.04
C PHE A 22 0.56 -4.78 -7.86
N VAL A 23 -0.60 -4.63 -7.22
CA VAL A 23 -0.93 -5.47 -6.06
C VAL A 23 -1.44 -6.85 -6.44
N GLY A 24 -1.82 -7.04 -7.70
CA GLY A 24 -2.24 -8.35 -8.21
C GLY A 24 -3.70 -8.68 -7.97
N GLY A 25 -4.57 -7.68 -7.84
CA GLY A 25 -5.99 -7.91 -7.63
C GLY A 25 -6.71 -6.66 -7.19
N TYR A 26 -7.83 -6.83 -6.52
CA TYR A 26 -8.57 -5.69 -5.99
C TYR A 26 -7.75 -4.96 -4.93
N VAL A 27 -7.92 -3.65 -4.90
CA VAL A 27 -7.15 -2.79 -4.00
C VAL A 27 -7.94 -2.44 -2.75
N GLU A 28 -7.22 -2.27 -1.65
CA GLU A 28 -7.75 -1.70 -0.42
C GLU A 28 -6.85 -0.53 -0.04
N VAL A 29 -7.44 0.60 0.33
CA VAL A 29 -6.69 1.79 0.76
C VAL A 29 -6.67 1.81 2.27
N VAL A 30 -5.45 1.81 2.83
CA VAL A 30 -5.25 1.88 4.27
C VAL A 30 -4.68 3.25 4.60
N ARG A 31 -5.41 4.05 5.38
CA ARG A 31 -4.97 5.39 5.74
C ARG A 31 -4.01 5.33 6.92
N LEU A 32 -2.86 5.97 6.75
CA LEU A 32 -1.84 6.04 7.78
C LEU A 32 -1.69 7.48 8.26
N ASN A 33 -0.98 7.66 9.37
CA ASN A 33 -0.70 9.01 9.88
C ASN A 33 0.10 9.84 8.87
N ASN A 34 1.02 9.21 8.15
CA ASN A 34 1.94 9.90 7.24
C ASN A 34 1.61 9.72 5.76
N GLY A 35 0.54 9.03 5.42
CA GLY A 35 0.18 8.78 4.03
C GLY A 35 -0.85 7.67 3.91
N ILE A 36 -0.83 7.00 2.78
CA ILE A 36 -1.71 5.86 2.55
C ILE A 36 -0.91 4.67 2.02
N LEU A 37 -1.44 3.47 2.28
CA LEU A 37 -0.99 2.25 1.63
C LEU A 37 -2.09 1.73 0.72
N ILE A 38 -1.72 1.31 -0.48
CA ILE A 38 -2.62 0.58 -1.37
C ILE A 38 -2.15 -0.87 -1.34
N VAL A 39 -3.03 -1.76 -0.93
CA VAL A 39 -2.68 -3.17 -0.73
C VAL A 39 -3.68 -4.07 -1.45
N ASN A 40 -3.34 -5.35 -1.58
CA ASN A 40 -4.28 -6.33 -2.11
C ASN A 40 -5.33 -6.61 -1.05
N GLU A 41 -6.61 -6.39 -1.39
CA GLU A 41 -7.72 -6.58 -0.46
C GLU A 41 -7.78 -8.01 0.08
N GLU A 42 -7.33 -8.98 -0.70
CA GLU A 42 -7.40 -10.39 -0.34
C GLU A 42 -6.02 -11.02 -0.07
N GLY A 43 -5.03 -10.18 0.27
CA GLY A 43 -3.66 -10.67 0.45
C GLY A 43 -3.51 -11.83 1.41
N LYS A 44 -4.21 -11.78 2.56
CA LYS A 44 -4.17 -12.84 3.55
C LYS A 44 -4.84 -14.11 3.04
N ILE A 45 -6.01 -13.95 2.44
CA ILE A 45 -6.81 -15.08 1.95
C ILE A 45 -6.06 -15.80 0.83
N LYS A 46 -5.38 -15.05 -0.03
CA LYS A 46 -4.62 -15.62 -1.14
C LYS A 46 -3.24 -16.10 -0.72
N GLN A 47 -2.88 -15.93 0.55
CA GLN A 47 -1.59 -16.36 1.10
C GLN A 47 -0.41 -15.74 0.35
N LEU A 48 -0.53 -14.45 0.02
CA LEU A 48 0.58 -13.72 -0.58
C LEU A 48 1.72 -13.57 0.43
N ASP A 49 2.91 -13.27 -0.06
CA ASP A 49 4.09 -13.17 0.79
C ASP A 49 3.96 -12.02 1.79
N TYR A 50 4.48 -12.24 2.99
CA TYR A 50 4.56 -11.21 4.02
C TYR A 50 5.36 -10.01 3.51
N ASN A 51 4.81 -8.82 3.67
CA ASN A 51 5.44 -7.57 3.23
C ASN A 51 5.95 -6.82 4.46
N GLU A 52 7.21 -7.03 4.80
CA GLU A 52 7.80 -6.44 6.00
C GLU A 52 7.80 -4.91 5.96
N PRO A 53 8.30 -4.24 4.88
CA PRO A 53 8.32 -2.78 4.90
C PRO A 53 6.94 -2.15 4.97
N ALA A 54 5.94 -2.74 4.31
CA ALA A 54 4.58 -2.22 4.39
C ALA A 54 3.98 -2.44 5.78
N SER A 55 4.28 -3.59 6.39
CA SER A 55 3.80 -3.89 7.74
C SER A 55 4.42 -2.95 8.78
N LYS A 56 5.67 -2.56 8.59
CA LYS A 56 6.31 -1.57 9.46
C LYS A 56 5.64 -0.21 9.36
N LEU A 57 5.30 0.22 8.14
CA LEU A 57 4.58 1.48 7.95
C LEU A 57 3.21 1.42 8.64
N TYR A 58 2.51 0.30 8.52
CA TYR A 58 1.23 0.10 9.18
C TYR A 58 1.39 0.19 10.69
N ALA A 59 2.42 -0.45 11.23
CA ALA A 59 2.66 -0.48 12.67
C ALA A 59 2.94 0.90 13.25
N GLU A 60 3.56 1.79 12.48
CA GLU A 60 3.83 3.17 12.92
C GLU A 60 2.54 3.94 13.19
N SER A 61 1.46 3.60 12.52
CA SER A 61 0.17 4.27 12.69
C SER A 61 -0.77 3.54 13.62
N TYR A 62 -0.74 2.21 13.61
CA TYR A 62 -1.75 1.39 14.29
C TYR A 62 -1.16 0.37 15.28
N GLY A 63 0.16 0.33 15.41
CA GLY A 63 0.81 -0.70 16.22
C GLY A 63 0.82 -2.04 15.49
N ASP A 64 1.19 -3.10 16.21
CA ASP A 64 1.38 -4.43 15.62
C ASP A 64 0.07 -5.23 15.55
N LEU A 65 -1.03 -4.54 15.27
CA LEU A 65 -2.35 -5.18 15.27
C LEU A 65 -2.60 -6.05 14.04
N ASP A 66 -1.89 -5.78 12.95
CA ASP A 66 -2.10 -6.50 11.72
C ASP A 66 -0.82 -6.53 10.89
N ILE A 67 -0.81 -7.36 9.87
CA ILE A 67 0.33 -7.50 8.96
C ILE A 67 -0.16 -7.39 7.52
N ILE A 68 0.71 -6.85 6.66
CA ILE A 68 0.40 -6.65 5.26
C ILE A 68 1.01 -7.78 4.45
N PHE A 69 0.23 -8.36 3.55
CA PHE A 69 0.66 -9.43 2.65
C PHE A 69 0.53 -8.97 1.20
N GLY A 70 1.55 -9.29 0.41
CA GLY A 70 1.58 -8.97 -1.01
C GLY A 70 2.20 -7.61 -1.32
N PRO A 71 2.39 -7.31 -2.60
CA PRO A 71 2.95 -6.02 -3.01
C PRO A 71 2.06 -4.87 -2.55
N ALA A 72 2.68 -3.75 -2.19
CA ALA A 72 1.96 -2.57 -1.70
C ALA A 72 2.55 -1.29 -2.27
N ILE A 73 1.72 -0.25 -2.34
CA ILE A 73 2.14 1.08 -2.79
C ILE A 73 1.96 2.04 -1.63
N TYR A 74 3.01 2.81 -1.32
CA TYR A 74 2.95 3.83 -0.28
C TYR A 74 2.96 5.21 -0.92
N ILE A 75 2.00 6.05 -0.58
CA ILE A 75 1.92 7.43 -1.05
C ILE A 75 1.95 8.35 0.16
N PRO A 76 3.10 9.02 0.41
CA PRO A 76 3.20 9.96 1.54
C PRO A 76 2.23 11.13 1.39
N ASN A 77 1.84 11.72 2.53
CA ASN A 77 0.91 12.86 2.53
C ASN A 77 1.42 14.07 1.77
N ASN A 78 2.73 14.25 1.71
CA ASN A 78 3.32 15.41 1.00
C ASN A 78 3.38 15.22 -0.50
N VAL A 79 3.00 14.08 -1.02
CA VAL A 79 2.96 13.83 -2.47
C VAL A 79 1.51 13.98 -2.93
N PRO A 80 1.22 14.93 -3.85
CA PRO A 80 -0.14 15.07 -4.39
C PRO A 80 -0.59 13.79 -5.08
N SER A 81 -1.80 13.33 -4.76
CA SER A 81 -2.32 12.08 -5.30
C SER A 81 -3.85 12.08 -5.23
N GLN A 82 -4.47 11.47 -6.24
CA GLN A 82 -5.92 11.27 -6.23
C GLN A 82 -6.36 10.34 -5.10
N TRP A 83 -5.42 9.57 -4.55
CA TRP A 83 -5.73 8.58 -3.51
C TRP A 83 -5.89 9.18 -2.13
N HIS A 84 -5.44 10.41 -1.90
CA HIS A 84 -5.55 11.08 -0.61
C HIS A 84 -6.95 11.59 -0.32
N GLY A 85 -7.70 11.80 -1.33
CA GLY A 85 -8.91 12.45 -1.20
C GLY A 85 -10.15 11.94 -1.21
#